data_62ff783c9e5eb8cbe7b1ab68c4ba66ed
#
_entry.id   62ff783c9e5eb8cbe7b1ab68c4ba66ed
#
_cell.length_a   1.000
_cell.length_b   1.000
_cell.length_c   1.000
_cell.angle_alpha   90.00
_cell.angle_beta   90.00
_cell.angle_gamma   90.00
#
_symmetry.space_group_name_H-M   'P 1'
#
loop_
_entity.id
_entity.type
_entity.pdbx_description
1 polymer ?
#
loop_
_entity_poly.entity_id
_entity_poly.type
_entity_poly.pdbx_seq_one_letter_code
_entity_poly.pdbx_strand_id
1 'polypeptide(L)'
;MIVGSSSQIFQQLSGCNAVIYYLPILLKNIGQGEDMAMLIGGINMIVYAIFATFSWFVVEKVGRRPLFLGGMAVQMIAMIICFGCLIPGNSKPKPQPAKGAIFGFFLYMAAFGATILPLPWLYPAELSPTRTRAKANAVSTCSNWLFNWLIVQIVPPMTATIFWRTYLFFAVMNAWGLPVMYFFYPETKGRSLEEIDMIFEKGYVENMWYVRAAKELPPLAEIVGEREDAEKGNVENREDIGGPVDATEKVD
;
A
#
# COMPACT_ATOMS: atom_id res chain seq x y z
N MET A 1 0.35 6.03 -15.44
CA MET A 1 -0.90 5.24 -15.61
C MET A 1 -0.72 3.75 -15.28
N ILE A 2 0.25 3.04 -15.86
CA ILE A 2 0.45 1.59 -15.62
C ILE A 2 0.64 1.26 -14.14
N VAL A 3 1.51 1.98 -13.43
CA VAL A 3 1.77 1.76 -11.99
C VAL A 3 0.50 1.99 -11.14
N GLY A 4 -0.28 3.04 -11.45
CA GLY A 4 -1.55 3.30 -10.77
C GLY A 4 -2.58 2.19 -11.00
N SER A 5 -2.77 1.75 -12.25
CA SER A 5 -3.68 0.65 -12.58
C SER A 5 -3.22 -0.68 -11.97
N SER A 6 -1.91 -0.96 -11.97
CA SER A 6 -1.37 -2.18 -11.35
C SER A 6 -1.61 -2.22 -9.84
N SER A 7 -1.58 -1.08 -9.14
CA SER A 7 -1.89 -1.04 -7.71
C SER A 7 -3.32 -1.48 -7.40
N GLN A 8 -4.27 -1.06 -8.24
CA GLN A 8 -5.67 -1.45 -8.14
C GLN A 8 -5.87 -2.95 -8.46
N ILE A 9 -5.14 -3.46 -9.46
CA ILE A 9 -5.16 -4.88 -9.84
C ILE A 9 -4.62 -5.74 -8.68
N PHE A 10 -3.48 -5.38 -8.11
CA PHE A 10 -2.91 -6.12 -6.98
C PHE A 10 -3.77 -6.06 -5.73
N GLN A 11 -4.48 -4.95 -5.47
CA GLN A 11 -5.45 -4.88 -4.40
C GLN A 11 -6.52 -5.97 -4.55
N GLN A 12 -7.05 -6.17 -5.75
CA GLN A 12 -8.07 -7.19 -5.99
C GLN A 12 -7.49 -8.61 -5.95
N LEU A 13 -6.32 -8.81 -6.57
CA LEU A 13 -5.63 -10.11 -6.57
C LEU A 13 -5.13 -10.52 -5.18
N SER A 14 -4.98 -9.58 -4.23
CA SER A 14 -4.64 -9.91 -2.84
C SER A 14 -5.69 -10.77 -2.15
N GLY A 15 -6.95 -10.75 -2.64
CA GLY A 15 -8.04 -11.53 -2.09
C GLY A 15 -8.97 -10.74 -1.16
N CYS A 16 -8.91 -9.41 -1.15
CA CYS A 16 -9.71 -8.57 -0.25
C CYS A 16 -11.21 -8.85 -0.40
N ASN A 17 -11.73 -8.88 -1.61
CA ASN A 17 -13.14 -9.12 -1.85
C ASN A 17 -13.54 -10.59 -1.69
N ALA A 18 -12.60 -11.52 -1.81
CA ALA A 18 -12.85 -12.91 -1.44
C ALA A 18 -13.17 -13.03 0.07
N VAL A 19 -12.43 -12.30 0.92
CA VAL A 19 -12.69 -12.30 2.35
C VAL A 19 -13.91 -11.44 2.68
N ILE A 20 -14.04 -10.23 2.13
CA ILE A 20 -15.13 -9.30 2.45
C ILE A 20 -16.50 -9.90 2.12
N TYR A 21 -16.67 -10.45 0.93
CA TYR A 21 -17.97 -10.92 0.45
C TYR A 21 -18.30 -12.35 0.86
N TYR A 22 -17.28 -13.20 0.95
CA TYR A 22 -17.49 -14.65 1.14
C TYR A 22 -17.08 -15.17 2.52
N LEU A 23 -16.67 -14.30 3.46
CA LEU A 23 -16.21 -14.74 4.78
C LEU A 23 -17.21 -15.65 5.50
N PRO A 24 -18.53 -15.37 5.56
CA PRO A 24 -19.49 -16.29 6.20
C PRO A 24 -19.52 -17.67 5.52
N ILE A 25 -19.41 -17.71 4.19
CA ILE A 25 -19.38 -18.97 3.43
C ILE A 25 -18.06 -19.72 3.72
N LEU A 26 -16.94 -19.00 3.76
CA LEU A 26 -15.64 -19.58 4.10
C LEU A 26 -15.64 -20.15 5.52
N LEU A 27 -16.30 -19.48 6.47
CA LEU A 27 -16.43 -19.94 7.85
C LEU A 27 -17.34 -21.18 7.96
N LYS A 28 -18.42 -21.24 7.19
CA LYS A 28 -19.26 -22.45 7.09
C LYS A 28 -18.47 -23.65 6.54
N ASN A 29 -17.65 -23.42 5.52
CA ASN A 29 -16.83 -24.47 4.90
C ASN A 29 -15.79 -25.05 5.87
N ILE A 30 -15.37 -24.31 6.89
CA ILE A 30 -14.46 -24.80 7.94
C ILE A 30 -15.20 -25.34 9.18
N GLY A 31 -16.50 -25.55 9.08
CA GLY A 31 -17.30 -26.23 10.11
C GLY A 31 -17.91 -25.31 11.15
N GLN A 32 -17.99 -24.00 10.93
CA GLN A 32 -18.75 -23.10 11.79
C GLN A 32 -20.25 -23.18 11.51
N GLY A 33 -21.07 -23.15 12.57
CA GLY A 33 -22.49 -23.02 12.43
C GLY A 33 -22.90 -21.72 11.75
N GLU A 34 -24.09 -21.67 11.15
CA GLU A 34 -24.53 -20.51 10.34
C GLU A 34 -24.56 -19.22 11.14
N ASP A 35 -25.18 -19.23 12.32
CA ASP A 35 -25.27 -18.06 13.18
C ASP A 35 -23.87 -17.57 13.64
N MET A 36 -22.99 -18.53 13.99
CA MET A 36 -21.62 -18.22 14.40
C MET A 36 -20.80 -17.67 13.25
N ALA A 37 -20.97 -18.19 12.04
CA ALA A 37 -20.28 -17.69 10.86
C ALA A 37 -20.68 -16.25 10.52
N MET A 38 -21.97 -15.92 10.65
CA MET A 38 -22.45 -14.55 10.47
C MET A 38 -21.94 -13.61 11.57
N LEU A 39 -21.96 -14.04 12.82
CA LEU A 39 -21.46 -13.27 13.95
C LEU A 39 -19.95 -12.96 13.80
N ILE A 40 -19.15 -13.97 13.52
CA ILE A 40 -17.70 -13.80 13.31
C ILE A 40 -17.45 -12.89 12.10
N GLY A 41 -18.22 -13.06 11.02
CA GLY A 41 -18.14 -12.18 9.85
C GLY A 41 -18.43 -10.71 10.21
N GLY A 42 -19.47 -10.45 11.01
CA GLY A 42 -19.81 -9.12 11.48
C GLY A 42 -18.71 -8.51 12.36
N ILE A 43 -18.17 -9.28 13.32
CA ILE A 43 -17.06 -8.82 14.17
C ILE A 43 -15.82 -8.50 13.32
N ASN A 44 -15.53 -9.31 12.30
CA ASN A 44 -14.41 -9.07 11.40
C ASN A 44 -14.58 -7.75 10.62
N MET A 45 -15.80 -7.39 10.20
CA MET A 45 -16.08 -6.10 9.57
C MET A 45 -15.89 -4.91 10.53
N ILE A 46 -16.20 -5.08 11.82
CA ILE A 46 -15.91 -4.07 12.83
C ILE A 46 -14.40 -3.87 12.98
N VAL A 47 -13.63 -4.94 13.06
CA VAL A 47 -12.15 -4.88 13.09
C VAL A 47 -11.63 -4.18 11.84
N TYR A 48 -12.13 -4.56 10.67
CA TYR A 48 -11.77 -3.88 9.42
C TYR A 48 -12.04 -2.37 9.46
N ALA A 49 -13.22 -1.94 9.92
CA ALA A 49 -13.59 -0.53 10.02
C ALA A 49 -12.67 0.25 10.99
N ILE A 50 -12.33 -0.35 12.13
CA ILE A 50 -11.38 0.24 13.09
C ILE A 50 -10.02 0.48 12.42
N PHE A 51 -9.44 -0.56 11.81
CA PHE A 51 -8.13 -0.45 11.17
C PHE A 51 -8.15 0.47 9.93
N ALA A 52 -9.25 0.51 9.19
CA ALA A 52 -9.46 1.45 8.09
C ALA A 52 -9.45 2.91 8.57
N THR A 53 -10.05 3.20 9.73
CA THR A 53 -10.01 4.54 10.32
C THR A 53 -8.59 4.93 10.74
N PHE A 54 -7.82 4.00 11.32
CA PHE A 54 -6.44 4.24 11.69
C PHE A 54 -5.50 4.41 10.48
N SER A 55 -5.86 3.91 9.31
CA SER A 55 -5.03 3.98 8.11
C SER A 55 -4.65 5.41 7.72
N TRP A 56 -5.52 6.38 7.96
CA TRP A 56 -5.27 7.79 7.70
C TRP A 56 -3.97 8.29 8.37
N PHE A 57 -3.81 8.00 9.65
CA PHE A 57 -2.61 8.39 10.40
C PHE A 57 -1.36 7.62 9.98
N VAL A 58 -1.55 6.35 9.62
CA VAL A 58 -0.43 5.46 9.26
C VAL A 58 0.12 5.83 7.88
N VAL A 59 -0.73 6.13 6.91
CA VAL A 59 -0.33 6.47 5.52
C VAL A 59 0.56 7.71 5.49
N GLU A 60 0.23 8.74 6.27
CA GLU A 60 1.03 9.98 6.32
C GLU A 60 2.35 9.82 7.08
N LYS A 61 2.35 9.00 8.14
CA LYS A 61 3.56 8.80 8.97
C LYS A 61 4.57 7.84 8.36
N VAL A 62 4.12 6.75 7.77
CA VAL A 62 4.99 5.67 7.28
C VAL A 62 5.39 5.90 5.82
N GLY A 63 4.47 6.37 4.99
CA GLY A 63 4.66 6.52 3.54
C GLY A 63 3.99 5.40 2.76
N ARG A 64 3.91 5.59 1.43
CA ARG A 64 3.10 4.72 0.58
C ARG A 64 3.80 3.39 0.29
N ARG A 65 5.06 3.45 -0.08
CA ARG A 65 5.84 2.27 -0.46
C ARG A 65 6.04 1.26 0.68
N PRO A 66 6.47 1.66 1.90
CA PRO A 66 6.59 0.74 3.02
C PRO A 66 5.25 0.09 3.39
N LEU A 67 4.14 0.83 3.28
CA LEU A 67 2.81 0.30 3.57
C LEU A 67 2.34 -0.71 2.53
N PHE A 68 2.62 -0.49 1.23
CA PHE A 68 2.35 -1.49 0.20
C PHE A 68 3.11 -2.80 0.49
N LEU A 69 4.40 -2.70 0.76
CA LEU A 69 5.25 -3.87 1.03
C LEU A 69 4.86 -4.57 2.34
N GLY A 70 4.70 -3.81 3.42
CA GLY A 70 4.30 -4.36 4.72
C GLY A 70 2.90 -4.97 4.68
N GLY A 71 1.94 -4.29 4.05
CA GLY A 71 0.57 -4.77 3.90
C GLY A 71 0.50 -6.09 3.13
N MET A 72 1.15 -6.17 1.97
CA MET A 72 1.21 -7.40 1.16
C MET A 72 1.91 -8.53 1.90
N ALA A 73 3.00 -8.25 2.63
CA ALA A 73 3.70 -9.25 3.41
C ALA A 73 2.82 -9.83 4.54
N VAL A 74 2.13 -8.99 5.30
CA VAL A 74 1.23 -9.45 6.36
C VAL A 74 0.02 -10.19 5.80
N GLN A 75 -0.55 -9.73 4.67
CA GLN A 75 -1.64 -10.43 4.00
C GLN A 75 -1.19 -11.79 3.46
N MET A 76 0.02 -11.89 2.90
CA MET A 76 0.61 -13.17 2.49
C MET A 76 0.72 -14.12 3.69
N ILE A 77 1.26 -13.68 4.81
CA ILE A 77 1.38 -14.48 6.03
C ILE A 77 -0.01 -14.93 6.52
N ALA A 78 -0.99 -14.03 6.54
CA ALA A 78 -2.35 -14.35 6.95
C ALA A 78 -2.97 -15.44 6.06
N MET A 79 -2.79 -15.36 4.75
CA MET A 79 -3.27 -16.37 3.80
C MET A 79 -2.52 -17.71 3.94
N ILE A 80 -1.21 -17.69 4.26
CA ILE A 80 -0.43 -18.90 4.57
C ILE A 80 -0.95 -19.55 5.86
N ILE A 81 -1.31 -18.77 6.88
CA ILE A 81 -1.92 -19.29 8.11
C ILE A 81 -3.25 -19.97 7.79
N CYS A 82 -4.13 -19.30 7.01
CA CYS A 82 -5.39 -19.90 6.58
C CYS A 82 -5.18 -21.20 5.80
N PHE A 83 -4.26 -21.18 4.82
CA PHE A 83 -3.87 -22.34 4.04
C PHE A 83 -3.36 -23.48 4.92
N GLY A 84 -2.37 -23.21 5.80
CA GLY A 84 -1.76 -24.23 6.66
C GLY A 84 -2.74 -24.86 7.65
N CYS A 85 -3.67 -24.06 8.20
CA CYS A 85 -4.70 -24.54 9.10
C CYS A 85 -5.78 -25.41 8.41
N LEU A 86 -5.94 -25.26 7.08
CA LEU A 86 -7.01 -25.94 6.33
C LEU A 86 -6.53 -27.10 5.48
N ILE A 87 -5.21 -27.37 5.43
CA ILE A 87 -4.67 -28.58 4.80
C ILE A 87 -5.28 -29.82 5.49
N PRO A 88 -5.89 -30.77 4.76
CA PRO A 88 -6.43 -31.98 5.34
C PRO A 88 -5.31 -32.85 5.95
N GLY A 89 -5.14 -32.78 7.26
CA GLY A 89 -4.45 -33.86 7.97
C GLY A 89 -5.34 -35.10 7.98
N ASN A 90 -4.77 -36.28 7.82
CA ASN A 90 -5.46 -37.57 7.82
C ASN A 90 -6.52 -37.64 8.91
N SER A 91 -7.79 -37.52 8.56
CA SER A 91 -8.99 -37.62 9.40
C SER A 91 -9.61 -36.27 9.82
N LYS A 92 -10.85 -36.08 9.43
CA LYS A 92 -11.92 -35.13 9.87
C LYS A 92 -11.45 -33.76 10.39
N PRO A 93 -12.09 -32.64 10.01
CA PRO A 93 -11.72 -31.33 10.50
C PRO A 93 -11.75 -31.31 12.04
N LYS A 94 -10.57 -31.25 12.65
CA LYS A 94 -10.46 -31.03 14.10
C LYS A 94 -10.83 -29.59 14.43
N PRO A 95 -11.52 -29.30 15.53
CA PRO A 95 -11.96 -27.93 15.87
C PRO A 95 -10.82 -26.92 16.09
N GLN A 96 -9.62 -27.38 16.31
CA GLN A 96 -8.44 -26.50 16.50
C GLN A 96 -7.92 -25.82 15.24
N PRO A 97 -7.85 -26.44 14.05
CA PRO A 97 -7.44 -25.77 12.81
C PRO A 97 -8.38 -24.64 12.40
N ALA A 98 -9.68 -24.78 12.65
CA ALA A 98 -10.66 -23.74 12.34
C ALA A 98 -10.37 -22.42 13.06
N LYS A 99 -9.94 -22.47 14.33
CA LYS A 99 -9.57 -21.26 15.10
C LYS A 99 -8.38 -20.53 14.50
N GLY A 100 -7.38 -21.27 14.02
CA GLY A 100 -6.22 -20.68 13.33
C GLY A 100 -6.58 -19.98 12.02
N ALA A 101 -7.49 -20.57 11.24
CA ALA A 101 -7.99 -19.95 10.01
C ALA A 101 -8.80 -18.67 10.30
N ILE A 102 -9.64 -18.68 11.35
CA ILE A 102 -10.37 -17.48 11.82
C ILE A 102 -9.38 -16.37 12.17
N PHE A 103 -8.33 -16.67 12.94
CA PHE A 103 -7.27 -15.71 13.26
C PHE A 103 -6.61 -15.16 11.99
N GLY A 104 -6.32 -16.01 11.01
CA GLY A 104 -5.80 -15.60 9.71
C GLY A 104 -6.69 -14.59 8.99
N PHE A 105 -8.02 -14.79 8.98
CA PHE A 105 -8.96 -13.84 8.38
C PHE A 105 -8.99 -12.50 9.12
N PHE A 106 -8.93 -12.50 10.45
CA PHE A 106 -8.87 -11.26 11.23
C PHE A 106 -7.57 -10.51 10.98
N LEU A 107 -6.44 -11.21 10.98
CA LEU A 107 -5.14 -10.63 10.67
C LEU A 107 -5.11 -10.03 9.25
N TYR A 108 -5.68 -10.74 8.28
CA TYR A 108 -5.79 -10.28 6.90
C TYR A 108 -6.57 -8.97 6.81
N MET A 109 -7.77 -8.92 7.40
CA MET A 109 -8.65 -7.75 7.32
C MET A 109 -8.11 -6.55 8.10
N ALA A 110 -7.46 -6.77 9.23
CA ALA A 110 -6.78 -5.73 9.99
C ALA A 110 -5.62 -5.13 9.17
N ALA A 111 -4.77 -5.97 8.58
CA ALA A 111 -3.67 -5.53 7.73
C ALA A 111 -4.18 -4.82 6.47
N PHE A 112 -5.20 -5.37 5.80
CA PHE A 112 -5.82 -4.75 4.63
C PHE A 112 -6.37 -3.36 4.96
N GLY A 113 -7.16 -3.23 6.01
CA GLY A 113 -7.75 -1.96 6.45
C GLY A 113 -6.69 -0.91 6.78
N ALA A 114 -5.64 -1.31 7.52
CA ALA A 114 -4.58 -0.40 7.96
C ALA A 114 -3.66 0.07 6.83
N THR A 115 -3.50 -0.72 5.74
CA THR A 115 -2.43 -0.49 4.76
C THR A 115 -2.96 -0.41 3.32
N ILE A 116 -3.39 -1.53 2.75
CA ILE A 116 -3.70 -1.65 1.30
C ILE A 116 -5.02 -0.99 0.92
N LEU A 117 -5.95 -0.79 1.85
CA LEU A 117 -7.27 -0.22 1.53
C LEU A 117 -7.19 1.17 0.88
N PRO A 118 -6.55 2.20 1.47
CA PRO A 118 -6.54 3.55 0.90
C PRO A 118 -5.53 3.74 -0.23
N LEU A 119 -4.43 2.98 -0.22
CA LEU A 119 -3.28 3.25 -1.07
C LEU A 119 -3.59 3.21 -2.58
N PRO A 120 -4.27 2.19 -3.14
CA PRO A 120 -4.56 2.15 -4.57
C PRO A 120 -5.52 3.24 -5.04
N TRP A 121 -6.27 3.88 -4.15
CA TRP A 121 -7.11 5.02 -4.48
C TRP A 121 -6.35 6.33 -4.47
N LEU A 122 -5.40 6.48 -3.55
CA LEU A 122 -4.57 7.67 -3.40
C LEU A 122 -3.43 7.70 -4.42
N TYR A 123 -2.73 6.59 -4.58
CA TYR A 123 -1.50 6.47 -5.33
C TYR A 123 -1.61 6.85 -6.82
N PRO A 124 -2.65 6.44 -7.59
CA PRO A 124 -2.80 6.88 -8.99
C PRO A 124 -2.98 8.39 -9.13
N ALA A 125 -3.64 9.02 -8.14
CA ALA A 125 -3.83 10.47 -8.12
C ALA A 125 -2.51 11.22 -7.85
N GLU A 126 -1.67 10.68 -6.96
CA GLU A 126 -0.35 11.23 -6.67
C GLU A 126 0.64 11.05 -7.83
N LEU A 127 0.59 9.92 -8.54
CA LEU A 127 1.48 9.61 -9.65
C LEU A 127 1.13 10.31 -10.97
N SER A 128 0.01 11.04 -11.03
CA SER A 128 -0.50 11.57 -12.29
C SER A 128 -0.45 13.09 -12.32
N PRO A 129 0.12 13.70 -13.40
CA PRO A 129 0.08 15.13 -13.62
C PRO A 129 -1.34 15.66 -13.55
N THR A 130 -1.52 16.89 -13.08
CA THR A 130 -2.83 17.53 -12.91
C THR A 130 -3.67 17.48 -14.19
N ARG A 131 -3.05 17.67 -15.34
CA ARG A 131 -3.71 17.66 -16.66
C ARG A 131 -4.33 16.30 -17.03
N THR A 132 -3.73 15.19 -16.62
CA THR A 132 -4.15 13.83 -17.01
C THR A 132 -4.71 13.02 -15.84
N ARG A 133 -4.71 13.56 -14.61
CA ARG A 133 -5.09 12.88 -13.37
C ARG A 133 -6.48 12.25 -13.44
N ALA A 134 -7.48 12.99 -13.92
CA ALA A 134 -8.84 12.47 -14.02
C ALA A 134 -8.91 11.22 -14.92
N LYS A 135 -8.21 11.25 -16.07
CA LYS A 135 -8.16 10.11 -17.00
C LYS A 135 -7.39 8.93 -16.41
N ALA A 136 -6.28 9.19 -15.73
CA ALA A 136 -5.47 8.15 -15.08
C ALA A 136 -6.25 7.46 -13.97
N ASN A 137 -6.96 8.23 -13.13
CA ASN A 137 -7.82 7.68 -12.08
C ASN A 137 -8.99 6.89 -12.66
N ALA A 138 -9.61 7.35 -13.75
CA ALA A 138 -10.70 6.61 -14.42
C ALA A 138 -10.21 5.24 -14.90
N VAL A 139 -9.07 5.17 -15.62
CA VAL A 139 -8.49 3.90 -16.09
C VAL A 139 -8.10 3.00 -14.94
N SER A 140 -7.51 3.57 -13.89
CA SER A 140 -7.14 2.84 -12.67
C SER A 140 -8.37 2.24 -11.98
N THR A 141 -9.43 3.03 -11.82
CA THR A 141 -10.71 2.59 -11.24
C THR A 141 -11.40 1.52 -12.10
N CYS A 142 -11.39 1.66 -13.43
CA CYS A 142 -11.88 0.62 -14.33
C CYS A 142 -11.13 -0.71 -14.13
N SER A 143 -9.81 -0.65 -13.97
CA SER A 143 -8.99 -1.83 -13.68
C SER A 143 -9.39 -2.48 -12.35
N ASN A 144 -9.66 -1.66 -11.30
CA ASN A 144 -10.13 -2.16 -10.01
C ASN A 144 -11.44 -2.95 -10.16
N TRP A 145 -12.47 -2.35 -10.76
CA TRP A 145 -13.78 -2.97 -10.88
C TRP A 145 -13.79 -4.19 -11.81
N LEU A 146 -12.97 -4.18 -12.86
CA LEU A 146 -12.81 -5.34 -13.73
C LEU A 146 -12.22 -6.54 -12.97
N PHE A 147 -11.16 -6.32 -12.20
CA PHE A 147 -10.54 -7.37 -11.41
C PHE A 147 -11.39 -7.75 -10.19
N ASN A 148 -12.15 -6.82 -9.61
CA ASN A 148 -13.15 -7.14 -8.60
C ASN A 148 -14.19 -8.12 -9.16
N TRP A 149 -14.78 -7.79 -10.30
CA TRP A 149 -15.73 -8.68 -10.98
C TRP A 149 -15.13 -10.06 -11.23
N LEU A 150 -13.90 -10.11 -11.76
CA LEU A 150 -13.19 -11.37 -12.02
C LEU A 150 -13.04 -12.22 -10.74
N ILE A 151 -12.56 -11.61 -9.65
CA ILE A 151 -12.37 -12.31 -8.37
C ILE A 151 -13.70 -12.79 -7.79
N VAL A 152 -14.75 -11.97 -7.81
CA VAL A 152 -16.07 -12.33 -7.32
C VAL A 152 -16.65 -13.52 -8.09
N GLN A 153 -16.40 -13.61 -9.41
CA GLN A 153 -16.85 -14.75 -10.23
C GLN A 153 -16.04 -16.04 -9.98
N ILE A 154 -14.73 -15.89 -9.73
CA ILE A 154 -13.83 -17.05 -9.60
C ILE A 154 -13.86 -17.65 -8.19
N VAL A 155 -14.06 -16.86 -7.15
CA VAL A 155 -13.98 -17.33 -5.75
C VAL A 155 -14.98 -18.43 -5.40
N PRO A 156 -16.27 -18.34 -5.76
CA PRO A 156 -17.23 -19.41 -5.43
C PRO A 156 -16.84 -20.78 -6.04
N PRO A 157 -16.55 -20.90 -7.34
CA PRO A 157 -16.11 -22.17 -7.89
C PRO A 157 -14.75 -22.63 -7.32
N MET A 158 -13.82 -21.72 -7.05
CA MET A 158 -12.55 -22.06 -6.41
C MET A 158 -12.75 -22.67 -5.03
N THR A 159 -13.58 -22.04 -4.20
CA THR A 159 -13.84 -22.56 -2.85
C THR A 159 -14.58 -23.89 -2.86
N ALA A 160 -15.43 -24.13 -3.86
CA ALA A 160 -16.15 -25.40 -4.02
C ALA A 160 -15.25 -26.54 -4.55
N THR A 161 -14.31 -26.24 -5.46
CA THR A 161 -13.52 -27.28 -6.15
C THR A 161 -12.15 -27.52 -5.51
N ILE A 162 -11.41 -26.46 -5.19
CA ILE A 162 -10.05 -26.57 -4.69
C ILE A 162 -9.91 -26.19 -3.21
N PHE A 163 -11.00 -25.74 -2.57
CA PHE A 163 -11.17 -25.42 -1.15
C PHE A 163 -9.95 -24.73 -0.51
N TRP A 164 -9.09 -25.44 0.21
CA TRP A 164 -7.93 -24.91 0.93
C TRP A 164 -6.84 -24.30 0.02
N ARG A 165 -6.74 -24.77 -1.24
CA ARG A 165 -5.79 -24.24 -2.22
C ARG A 165 -6.15 -22.82 -2.68
N THR A 166 -7.40 -22.38 -2.48
CA THR A 166 -7.81 -20.99 -2.73
C THR A 166 -6.99 -20.00 -1.91
N TYR A 167 -6.69 -20.33 -0.66
CA TYR A 167 -5.87 -19.47 0.20
C TYR A 167 -4.40 -19.46 -0.25
N LEU A 168 -3.90 -20.58 -0.75
CA LEU A 168 -2.57 -20.66 -1.35
C LEU A 168 -2.48 -19.76 -2.58
N PHE A 169 -3.51 -19.76 -3.43
CA PHE A 169 -3.56 -18.88 -4.60
C PHE A 169 -3.40 -17.40 -4.19
N PHE A 170 -4.17 -16.94 -3.21
CA PHE A 170 -4.05 -15.56 -2.73
C PHE A 170 -2.72 -15.30 -2.02
N ALA A 171 -2.16 -16.25 -1.30
CA ALA A 171 -0.81 -16.13 -0.74
C ALA A 171 0.25 -15.93 -1.82
N VAL A 172 0.18 -16.69 -2.91
CA VAL A 172 1.09 -16.58 -4.07
C VAL A 172 0.91 -15.24 -4.77
N MET A 173 -0.34 -14.75 -4.93
CA MET A 173 -0.59 -13.44 -5.54
C MET A 173 -0.01 -12.29 -4.69
N ASN A 174 -0.17 -12.35 -3.36
CA ASN A 174 0.48 -11.41 -2.46
C ASN A 174 2.01 -11.50 -2.53
N ALA A 175 2.56 -12.72 -2.55
CA ALA A 175 4.01 -12.95 -2.69
C ALA A 175 4.55 -12.38 -4.01
N TRP A 176 3.80 -12.50 -5.11
CA TRP A 176 4.17 -11.93 -6.41
C TRP A 176 4.05 -10.40 -6.45
N GLY A 177 3.09 -9.85 -5.73
CA GLY A 177 2.96 -8.40 -5.59
C GLY A 177 4.16 -7.74 -4.92
N LEU A 178 4.81 -8.40 -3.96
CA LEU A 178 5.96 -7.87 -3.24
C LEU A 178 7.12 -7.41 -4.14
N PRO A 179 7.70 -8.25 -5.02
CA PRO A 179 8.78 -7.83 -5.91
C PRO A 179 8.32 -6.75 -6.89
N VAL A 180 7.09 -6.84 -7.41
CA VAL A 180 6.57 -5.81 -8.31
C VAL A 180 6.51 -4.45 -7.60
N MET A 181 5.95 -4.39 -6.41
CA MET A 181 5.89 -3.15 -5.63
C MET A 181 7.28 -2.65 -5.23
N TYR A 182 8.19 -3.57 -4.89
CA TYR A 182 9.55 -3.20 -4.52
C TYR A 182 10.32 -2.54 -5.67
N PHE A 183 10.20 -3.04 -6.88
CA PHE A 183 10.99 -2.55 -8.02
C PHE A 183 10.32 -1.40 -8.77
N PHE A 184 8.98 -1.35 -8.82
CA PHE A 184 8.27 -0.41 -9.70
C PHE A 184 7.57 0.74 -8.98
N TYR A 185 7.37 0.66 -7.63
CA TYR A 185 6.59 1.66 -6.91
C TYR A 185 7.52 2.66 -6.22
N PRO A 186 7.67 3.90 -6.76
CA PRO A 186 8.41 4.95 -6.09
C PRO A 186 7.68 5.44 -4.83
N GLU A 187 8.44 5.97 -3.87
CA GLU A 187 7.85 6.62 -2.70
C GLU A 187 7.36 8.02 -3.09
N THR A 188 6.13 8.34 -2.69
CA THR A 188 5.50 9.63 -2.99
C THR A 188 5.32 10.51 -1.75
N LYS A 189 5.61 9.97 -0.55
CA LYS A 189 5.45 10.69 0.71
C LYS A 189 6.25 11.98 0.73
N GLY A 190 5.60 13.10 1.08
CA GLY A 190 6.25 14.39 1.26
C GLY A 190 6.72 15.05 -0.03
N ARG A 191 6.29 14.54 -1.20
CA ARG A 191 6.65 15.09 -2.50
C ARG A 191 5.50 15.86 -3.13
N SER A 192 5.82 16.97 -3.77
CA SER A 192 4.87 17.69 -4.59
C SER A 192 4.61 16.93 -5.90
N LEU A 193 3.53 17.28 -6.58
CA LEU A 193 3.16 16.63 -7.85
C LEU A 193 4.19 16.93 -8.95
N GLU A 194 4.77 18.12 -8.91
CA GLU A 194 5.81 18.57 -9.83
C GLU A 194 7.09 17.76 -9.65
N GLU A 195 7.46 17.44 -8.40
CA GLU A 195 8.60 16.58 -8.10
C GLU A 195 8.40 15.16 -8.61
N ILE A 196 7.18 14.65 -8.51
CA ILE A 196 6.85 13.31 -9.02
C ILE A 196 6.97 13.29 -10.55
N ASP A 197 6.53 14.35 -11.24
CA ASP A 197 6.74 14.47 -12.68
C ASP A 197 8.22 14.47 -13.05
N MET A 198 9.06 15.19 -12.30
CA MET A 198 10.52 15.19 -12.49
C MET A 198 11.15 13.81 -12.26
N ILE A 199 10.65 13.02 -11.29
CA ILE A 199 11.11 11.64 -11.07
C ILE A 199 10.84 10.76 -12.30
N PHE A 200 9.66 10.89 -12.89
CA PHE A 200 9.31 10.13 -14.08
C PHE A 200 10.07 10.60 -15.32
N GLU A 201 10.29 11.89 -15.46
CA GLU A 201 11.10 12.47 -16.55
C GLU A 201 12.56 11.99 -16.44
N LYS A 202 13.19 12.12 -15.26
CA LYS A 202 14.55 11.63 -15.02
C LYS A 202 14.68 10.13 -15.29
N GLY A 203 13.75 9.34 -14.77
CA GLY A 203 13.75 7.89 -15.00
C GLY A 203 13.62 7.52 -16.48
N TYR A 204 12.85 8.28 -17.26
CA TYR A 204 12.71 8.07 -18.69
C TYR A 204 13.98 8.50 -19.48
N VAL A 205 14.52 9.69 -19.19
CA VAL A 205 15.69 10.23 -19.89
C VAL A 205 16.95 9.41 -19.62
N GLU A 206 17.16 9.03 -18.36
CA GLU A 206 18.35 8.27 -17.93
C GLU A 206 18.17 6.76 -18.03
N ASN A 207 17.01 6.30 -18.53
CA ASN A 207 16.66 4.88 -18.67
C ASN A 207 16.88 4.07 -17.38
N MET A 208 16.50 4.67 -16.23
CA MET A 208 16.64 4.08 -14.91
C MET A 208 15.28 3.77 -14.28
N TRP A 209 15.30 2.90 -13.26
CA TRP A 209 14.11 2.56 -12.50
C TRP A 209 13.58 3.78 -11.74
N TYR A 210 12.27 4.05 -11.80
CA TYR A 210 11.64 5.19 -11.11
C TYR A 210 11.89 5.22 -9.61
N VAL A 211 12.02 4.03 -8.98
CA VAL A 211 12.39 3.90 -7.56
C VAL A 211 13.80 4.43 -7.30
N ARG A 212 14.73 4.24 -8.23
CA ARG A 212 16.09 4.77 -8.14
C ARG A 212 16.10 6.27 -8.40
N ALA A 213 15.41 6.73 -9.43
CA ALA A 213 15.24 8.15 -9.72
C ALA A 213 14.64 8.91 -8.53
N ALA A 214 13.64 8.31 -7.84
CA ALA A 214 13.06 8.87 -6.63
C ALA A 214 14.04 8.97 -5.45
N LYS A 215 15.04 8.10 -5.36
CA LYS A 215 16.07 8.17 -4.31
C LYS A 215 17.16 9.19 -4.62
N GLU A 216 17.46 9.40 -5.89
CA GLU A 216 18.50 10.33 -6.33
C GLU A 216 18.02 11.78 -6.39
N LEU A 217 16.71 12.02 -6.42
CA LEU A 217 16.10 13.34 -6.34
C LEU A 217 15.58 13.57 -4.91
N PRO A 218 16.28 14.35 -4.07
CA PRO A 218 15.78 14.71 -2.75
C PRO A 218 14.50 15.57 -2.88
N PRO A 219 13.64 15.61 -1.85
CA PRO A 219 12.45 16.46 -1.84
C PRO A 219 12.82 17.95 -1.99
N LEU A 220 12.03 18.71 -2.75
CA LEU A 220 12.29 20.16 -2.93
C LEU A 220 12.35 20.90 -1.60
N ALA A 221 11.55 20.50 -0.62
CA ALA A 221 11.59 21.08 0.71
C ALA A 221 12.95 20.93 1.40
N GLU A 222 13.65 19.83 1.17
CA GLU A 222 15.01 19.58 1.68
C GLU A 222 16.03 20.45 0.94
N ILE A 223 15.92 20.53 -0.39
CA ILE A 223 16.79 21.39 -1.23
C ILE A 223 16.62 22.88 -0.90
N VAL A 224 15.37 23.31 -0.69
CA VAL A 224 15.06 24.71 -0.32
C VAL A 224 15.58 25.01 1.08
N GLY A 225 15.38 24.10 2.05
CA GLY A 225 15.91 24.24 3.41
C GLY A 225 17.45 24.35 3.42
N GLU A 226 18.14 23.48 2.68
CA GLU A 226 19.61 23.56 2.56
C GLU A 226 20.09 24.85 1.92
N ARG A 227 19.36 25.41 0.93
CA ARG A 227 19.68 26.70 0.32
C ARG A 227 19.46 27.87 1.27
N GLU A 228 18.34 27.87 2.00
CA GLU A 228 18.06 28.91 3.00
C GLU A 228 19.10 28.91 4.13
N ASP A 229 19.52 27.73 4.58
CA ASP A 229 20.55 27.60 5.61
C ASP A 229 21.94 28.01 5.10
N ALA A 230 22.27 27.67 3.84
CA ALA A 230 23.50 28.13 3.19
C ALA A 230 23.50 29.64 2.95
N GLU A 231 22.35 30.25 2.65
CA GLU A 231 22.21 31.69 2.45
C GLU A 231 22.31 32.44 3.79
N LYS A 232 21.71 31.94 4.85
CA LYS A 232 21.86 32.47 6.22
C LYS A 232 23.30 32.39 6.70
N GLY A 233 23.98 31.25 6.52
CA GLY A 233 25.41 31.11 6.88
C GLY A 233 26.33 32.03 6.05
N ASN A 234 26.00 32.34 4.80
CA ASN A 234 26.70 33.31 4.00
C ASN A 234 26.46 34.76 4.45
N VAL A 235 25.31 35.09 4.92
CA VAL A 235 24.98 36.42 5.47
C VAL A 235 25.70 36.62 6.79
N GLU A 236 25.67 35.64 7.69
CA GLU A 236 26.36 35.68 8.97
C GLU A 236 27.89 35.81 8.83
N ASN A 237 28.49 35.08 7.89
CA ASN A 237 29.92 35.23 7.54
C ASN A 237 30.26 36.58 6.93
N ARG A 238 29.34 37.26 6.24
CA ARG A 238 29.57 38.61 5.70
C ARG A 238 29.50 39.70 6.76
N GLU A 239 28.66 39.52 7.76
CA GLU A 239 28.56 40.43 8.91
C GLU A 239 29.83 40.31 9.81
N ASP A 240 30.36 39.10 9.99
CA ASP A 240 31.60 38.88 10.77
C ASP A 240 32.88 39.41 10.07
N ILE A 241 32.90 39.48 8.73
CA ILE A 241 34.03 40.03 7.95
C ILE A 241 33.95 41.54 7.79
N GLY A 242 32.74 42.13 7.93
CA GLY A 242 32.48 43.56 7.89
C GLY A 242 32.65 44.20 9.27
N GLY A 243 33.83 44.14 9.84
CA GLY A 243 34.16 44.92 11.04
C GLY A 243 33.98 46.43 10.80
N PRO A 244 33.76 47.26 11.84
CA PRO A 244 33.37 48.65 11.68
C PRO A 244 34.42 49.42 10.93
N VAL A 245 34.03 49.96 9.77
CA VAL A 245 34.84 50.97 9.08
C VAL A 245 34.89 52.18 9.96
N ASP A 246 36.03 52.38 10.59
CA ASP A 246 36.33 53.52 11.45
C ASP A 246 36.23 54.82 10.63
N ALA A 247 35.13 55.54 10.84
CA ALA A 247 34.90 56.82 10.19
C ALA A 247 35.54 57.94 11.01
N THR A 248 36.88 57.98 11.05
CA THR A 248 37.65 59.08 11.58
C THR A 248 38.80 59.44 10.69
N GLU A 249 38.52 60.01 9.55
CA GLU A 249 39.48 60.86 8.86
C GLU A 249 38.87 62.26 8.76
N LYS A 250 39.21 63.11 9.75
CA LYS A 250 39.01 64.54 9.69
C LYS A 250 40.05 65.10 8.73
N VAL A 251 39.59 65.73 7.69
CA VAL A 251 40.41 66.58 6.80
C VAL A 251 40.41 67.98 7.44
N ASP A 252 41.60 68.46 7.79
CA ASP A 252 41.93 69.86 8.02
C ASP A 252 41.98 70.67 6.72
#